data_fda08fd21f7222828a557cac307c370f
#
_entry.id   fda08fd21f7222828a557cac307c370f
#
_cell.length_a   1.000
_cell.length_b   1.000
_cell.length_c   1.000
_cell.angle_alpha   90.00
_cell.angle_beta   90.00
_cell.angle_gamma   90.00
#
_symmetry.space_group_name_H-M   'P 1'
#
loop_
_entity.id
_entity.type
_entity.pdbx_description
1 polymer ?
#
loop_
_entity_poly.entity_id
_entity_poly.type
_entity_poly.pdbx_seq_one_letter_code
_entity_poly.pdbx_strand_id
1 'polypeptide(L)'
;MTGSTNPYGQNPYGQGTPSGQEPAGAANPYGTAPGAHEQNPYGRPEDGAAPWGAQAPSPSPAAMPGVGHPQGAVPGVGMPAPARPGSITAAFWLIVSAGLVQLLSTALGLLAANTPEGRALLEQTMRDAVGQAGLPAEQASEMEAMMLGAVPAVLTTTAVLGVLGFLLYLLIAVKIRGGSRAARTVGTVLAVLSVLMLLANLAMGAFSVFELLWVGLGVAGIVMAYRKDATEFMRLKAWERAGRR
;
A
#
# COMPACT_ATOMS: atom_id res chain seq x y z
N MET A 1 49.12 -24.47 -17.16
CA MET A 1 48.06 -25.44 -16.80
C MET A 1 47.66 -25.14 -15.38
N THR A 2 46.65 -24.29 -15.19
CA THR A 2 46.12 -23.93 -13.88
C THR A 2 44.61 -24.12 -13.95
N GLY A 3 44.13 -25.18 -13.28
CA GLY A 3 42.72 -25.54 -13.22
C GLY A 3 41.94 -24.57 -12.33
N SER A 4 40.91 -23.99 -12.91
CA SER A 4 39.92 -23.15 -12.23
C SER A 4 38.89 -24.05 -11.53
N THR A 5 38.91 -24.13 -10.21
CA THR A 5 37.89 -24.78 -9.40
C THR A 5 36.72 -23.80 -9.15
N ASN A 6 35.54 -24.19 -9.61
CA ASN A 6 34.27 -23.44 -9.43
C ASN A 6 33.73 -23.68 -8.01
N PRO A 7 33.56 -22.67 -7.14
CA PRO A 7 33.10 -22.82 -5.74
C PRO A 7 31.58 -22.84 -5.52
N TYR A 8 30.74 -22.84 -6.57
CA TYR A 8 29.26 -22.72 -6.44
C TYR A 8 28.49 -23.98 -6.86
N GLY A 9 28.98 -25.16 -6.52
CA GLY A 9 28.34 -26.42 -6.90
C GLY A 9 27.99 -27.33 -5.74
N GLN A 10 27.19 -26.86 -4.74
CA GLN A 10 26.54 -27.79 -3.82
C GLN A 10 25.09 -27.35 -3.56
N ASN A 11 24.17 -28.14 -4.10
CA ASN A 11 22.74 -28.03 -3.87
C ASN A 11 22.40 -28.79 -2.57
N PRO A 12 21.92 -28.13 -1.48
CA PRO A 12 21.69 -28.78 -0.18
C PRO A 12 20.37 -29.57 -0.08
N TYR A 13 19.61 -29.73 -1.16
CA TYR A 13 18.28 -30.39 -1.13
C TYR A 13 18.18 -31.71 -1.91
N GLY A 14 19.26 -32.41 -2.06
CA GLY A 14 19.26 -33.68 -2.79
C GLY A 14 19.87 -34.83 -2.01
N GLN A 15 19.19 -35.34 -0.97
CA GLN A 15 19.50 -36.72 -0.50
C GLN A 15 18.16 -37.42 -0.13
N GLY A 16 17.99 -38.54 -0.83
CA GLY A 16 16.85 -39.43 -0.76
C GLY A 16 16.67 -40.08 0.63
N THR A 17 15.43 -40.24 0.98
CA THR A 17 15.00 -41.05 2.11
C THR A 17 15.15 -42.52 1.85
N PRO A 18 15.83 -43.32 2.72
CA PRO A 18 15.65 -44.75 2.73
C PRO A 18 14.36 -45.16 3.39
N SER A 19 13.59 -45.99 2.71
CA SER A 19 12.41 -46.68 3.21
C SER A 19 12.79 -47.63 4.33
N GLY A 20 12.05 -47.53 5.46
CA GLY A 20 12.03 -48.59 6.45
C GLY A 20 11.83 -48.16 7.88
N GLN A 21 10.71 -48.63 8.46
CA GLN A 21 10.34 -48.71 9.86
C GLN A 21 9.56 -47.55 10.49
N GLU A 22 8.23 -47.75 10.55
CA GLU A 22 7.35 -47.12 11.54
C GLU A 22 7.71 -47.53 12.93
N PRO A 23 7.92 -46.63 13.88
CA PRO A 23 7.73 -46.91 15.28
C PRO A 23 6.29 -46.51 15.68
N ALA A 24 5.59 -47.50 16.28
CA ALA A 24 4.28 -47.32 16.87
C ALA A 24 4.29 -46.28 17.99
N GLY A 25 3.28 -45.40 18.01
CA GLY A 25 2.73 -44.85 19.25
C GLY A 25 3.40 -43.62 19.85
N ALA A 26 3.14 -42.43 19.25
CA ALA A 26 3.10 -41.19 20.01
C ALA A 26 1.76 -40.51 19.74
N ALA A 27 0.90 -40.42 20.77
CA ALA A 27 -0.40 -39.78 20.69
C ALA A 27 -0.21 -38.29 20.37
N ASN A 28 -0.80 -37.88 19.27
CA ASN A 28 -0.87 -36.47 18.86
C ASN A 28 -1.85 -35.73 19.79
N PRO A 29 -1.44 -34.77 20.63
CA PRO A 29 -2.35 -34.06 21.54
C PRO A 29 -3.34 -33.11 20.86
N TYR A 30 -3.28 -33.01 19.51
CA TYR A 30 -4.25 -32.27 18.70
C TYR A 30 -5.08 -33.20 17.79
N GLY A 31 -5.37 -34.41 18.26
CA GLY A 31 -6.23 -35.34 17.54
C GLY A 31 -7.62 -34.75 17.34
N THR A 32 -7.92 -34.33 16.11
CA THR A 32 -9.27 -34.04 15.65
C THR A 32 -10.10 -35.32 15.74
N ALA A 33 -11.26 -35.22 16.39
CA ALA A 33 -12.22 -36.32 16.49
C ALA A 33 -12.61 -36.83 15.09
N PRO A 34 -12.71 -38.15 14.84
CA PRO A 34 -13.17 -38.67 13.56
C PRO A 34 -14.66 -38.38 13.44
N GLY A 35 -15.04 -37.49 12.50
CA GLY A 35 -16.46 -37.23 12.20
C GLY A 35 -16.84 -35.80 11.80
N ALA A 36 -15.95 -34.83 11.90
CA ALA A 36 -16.22 -33.50 11.35
C ALA A 36 -15.89 -33.46 9.86
N HIS A 37 -16.87 -33.76 9.00
CA HIS A 37 -16.80 -33.38 7.60
C HIS A 37 -16.77 -31.84 7.57
N GLU A 38 -15.61 -31.24 7.31
CA GLU A 38 -15.51 -29.85 6.88
C GLU A 38 -16.32 -29.72 5.60
N GLN A 39 -17.51 -29.16 5.72
CA GLN A 39 -18.30 -28.74 4.57
C GLN A 39 -17.52 -27.61 3.90
N ASN A 40 -16.81 -27.94 2.84
CA ASN A 40 -16.25 -26.97 1.94
C ASN A 40 -17.40 -26.15 1.31
N PRO A 41 -17.61 -24.87 1.65
CA PRO A 41 -18.74 -24.11 1.13
C PRO A 41 -18.68 -23.87 -0.39
N TYR A 42 -17.63 -24.35 -1.05
CA TYR A 42 -17.45 -24.31 -2.51
C TYR A 42 -17.19 -25.70 -3.12
N GLY A 43 -17.32 -26.77 -2.34
CA GLY A 43 -17.20 -28.14 -2.82
C GLY A 43 -18.46 -28.54 -3.58
N ARG A 44 -18.30 -28.87 -4.84
CA ARG A 44 -19.30 -29.56 -5.65
C ARG A 44 -19.61 -30.88 -4.95
N PRO A 45 -20.89 -31.30 -4.78
CA PRO A 45 -21.20 -32.65 -4.31
C PRO A 45 -20.59 -33.65 -5.30
N GLU A 46 -19.74 -34.55 -4.79
CA GLU A 46 -19.29 -35.71 -5.58
C GLU A 46 -20.51 -36.57 -5.84
N ASP A 47 -20.85 -36.72 -7.10
CA ASP A 47 -21.87 -37.67 -7.58
C ASP A 47 -21.44 -39.08 -7.18
N GLY A 48 -21.99 -39.56 -6.05
CA GLY A 48 -21.88 -40.96 -5.65
C GLY A 48 -22.45 -41.85 -6.73
N ALA A 49 -21.61 -42.70 -7.29
CA ALA A 49 -21.99 -43.72 -8.27
C ALA A 49 -23.14 -44.55 -7.73
N ALA A 50 -24.32 -44.38 -8.28
CA ALA A 50 -25.46 -45.24 -8.02
C ALA A 50 -25.23 -46.61 -8.66
N PRO A 51 -25.53 -47.74 -7.95
CA PRO A 51 -25.45 -49.08 -8.53
C PRO A 51 -26.53 -49.27 -9.60
N TRP A 52 -26.15 -49.87 -10.69
CA TRP A 52 -26.95 -50.21 -11.85
C TRP A 52 -28.19 -51.02 -11.48
N GLY A 53 -29.37 -50.50 -11.82
CA GLY A 53 -30.56 -51.33 -11.94
C GLY A 53 -31.76 -50.90 -11.10
N ALA A 54 -32.52 -49.89 -11.55
CA ALA A 54 -33.99 -49.83 -11.48
C ALA A 54 -34.45 -48.54 -12.18
N GLN A 55 -34.86 -48.67 -13.46
CA GLN A 55 -35.59 -47.62 -14.12
C GLN A 55 -37.01 -47.54 -13.52
N ALA A 56 -37.23 -46.57 -12.64
CA ALA A 56 -38.59 -46.12 -12.34
C ALA A 56 -39.00 -45.09 -13.41
N PRO A 57 -40.28 -45.14 -13.87
CA PRO A 57 -40.76 -44.19 -14.87
C PRO A 57 -40.73 -42.76 -14.32
N SER A 58 -40.02 -41.88 -15.01
CA SER A 58 -39.97 -40.46 -14.70
C SER A 58 -41.36 -39.84 -14.79
N PRO A 59 -41.88 -39.19 -13.72
CA PRO A 59 -43.07 -38.37 -13.88
C PRO A 59 -42.69 -37.16 -14.75
N SER A 60 -43.47 -36.92 -15.79
CA SER A 60 -43.34 -35.72 -16.65
C SER A 60 -43.33 -34.47 -15.78
N PRO A 61 -42.38 -33.57 -15.98
CA PRO A 61 -42.37 -32.32 -15.24
C PRO A 61 -43.55 -31.47 -15.72
N ALA A 62 -44.57 -31.35 -14.85
CA ALA A 62 -45.57 -30.32 -14.99
C ALA A 62 -44.84 -28.97 -15.03
N ALA A 63 -45.10 -28.22 -16.08
CA ALA A 63 -44.51 -26.90 -16.29
C ALA A 63 -44.71 -25.99 -15.06
N MET A 64 -43.66 -25.80 -14.26
CA MET A 64 -43.63 -24.72 -13.26
C MET A 64 -43.40 -23.42 -14.01
N PRO A 65 -44.31 -22.43 -13.89
CA PRO A 65 -44.05 -21.12 -14.48
C PRO A 65 -42.97 -20.37 -13.72
N GLY A 66 -41.89 -20.06 -14.40
CA GLY A 66 -41.14 -18.87 -14.11
C GLY A 66 -39.95 -18.93 -13.14
N VAL A 67 -39.22 -20.03 -12.98
CA VAL A 67 -37.84 -19.96 -12.51
C VAL A 67 -36.93 -20.03 -13.74
N GLY A 68 -36.72 -18.89 -14.38
CA GLY A 68 -35.69 -18.75 -15.41
C GLY A 68 -34.33 -19.13 -14.79
N HIS A 69 -33.85 -20.33 -15.11
CA HIS A 69 -32.45 -20.65 -14.91
C HIS A 69 -31.67 -19.55 -15.65
N PRO A 70 -30.71 -18.88 -15.01
CA PRO A 70 -29.80 -18.00 -15.74
C PRO A 70 -28.98 -18.90 -16.66
N GLN A 71 -29.51 -19.08 -17.91
CA GLN A 71 -28.75 -19.70 -18.99
C GLN A 71 -27.40 -19.02 -19.07
N GLY A 72 -26.37 -19.83 -18.84
CA GLY A 72 -24.98 -19.58 -19.17
C GLY A 72 -24.62 -18.15 -19.50
N ALA A 73 -24.48 -17.30 -18.48
CA ALA A 73 -23.84 -16.01 -18.67
C ALA A 73 -22.41 -16.31 -19.13
N VAL A 74 -22.18 -16.15 -20.41
CA VAL A 74 -20.83 -16.18 -20.99
C VAL A 74 -20.02 -15.20 -20.19
N PRO A 75 -18.93 -15.63 -19.46
CA PRO A 75 -18.15 -14.71 -18.68
C PRO A 75 -17.51 -13.70 -19.63
N GLY A 76 -18.01 -12.48 -19.65
CA GLY A 76 -17.39 -11.41 -20.43
C GLY A 76 -18.35 -10.47 -21.17
N VAL A 77 -19.63 -10.80 -21.36
CA VAL A 77 -20.57 -9.93 -22.08
C VAL A 77 -21.62 -9.40 -21.10
N GLY A 78 -21.48 -8.15 -20.69
CA GLY A 78 -22.56 -7.39 -20.05
C GLY A 78 -22.62 -7.38 -18.52
N MET A 79 -21.62 -7.89 -17.78
CA MET A 79 -21.62 -7.65 -16.34
C MET A 79 -21.39 -6.15 -16.07
N PRO A 80 -22.31 -5.48 -15.33
CA PRO A 80 -22.10 -4.10 -14.95
C PRO A 80 -20.77 -4.00 -14.19
N ALA A 81 -19.97 -2.98 -14.53
CA ALA A 81 -18.70 -2.75 -13.85
C ALA A 81 -18.94 -2.70 -12.33
N PRO A 82 -18.11 -3.39 -11.52
CA PRO A 82 -18.33 -3.44 -10.08
C PRO A 82 -18.42 -2.04 -9.50
N ALA A 83 -19.46 -1.78 -8.72
CA ALA A 83 -19.69 -0.50 -8.07
C ALA A 83 -18.47 -0.15 -7.20
N ARG A 84 -18.06 1.11 -7.24
CA ARG A 84 -16.88 1.58 -6.50
C ARG A 84 -17.23 1.71 -5.02
N PRO A 85 -16.48 1.02 -4.10
CA PRO A 85 -16.72 1.11 -2.66
C PRO A 85 -16.49 2.53 -2.12
N GLY A 86 -17.27 2.92 -1.11
CA GLY A 86 -17.12 4.21 -0.43
C GLY A 86 -15.74 4.40 0.20
N SER A 87 -15.11 3.33 0.70
CA SER A 87 -13.76 3.36 1.27
C SER A 87 -12.69 3.81 0.28
N ILE A 88 -12.79 3.42 -1.00
CA ILE A 88 -11.86 3.87 -2.05
C ILE A 88 -12.08 5.35 -2.36
N THR A 89 -13.34 5.82 -2.34
CA THR A 89 -13.64 7.22 -2.52
C THR A 89 -13.14 8.05 -1.33
N ALA A 90 -13.32 7.58 -0.10
CA ALA A 90 -12.78 8.21 1.10
C ALA A 90 -11.24 8.25 1.08
N ALA A 91 -10.58 7.13 0.75
CA ALA A 91 -9.13 7.06 0.61
C ALA A 91 -8.61 8.09 -0.41
N PHE A 92 -9.27 8.20 -1.57
CA PHE A 92 -8.92 9.18 -2.59
C PHE A 92 -8.95 10.61 -2.04
N TRP A 93 -10.07 11.02 -1.41
CA TRP A 93 -10.20 12.37 -0.89
C TRP A 93 -9.25 12.67 0.26
N LEU A 94 -9.02 11.72 1.17
CA LEU A 94 -8.06 11.88 2.26
C LEU A 94 -6.62 12.09 1.74
N ILE A 95 -6.20 11.31 0.74
CA ILE A 95 -4.87 11.45 0.15
C ILE A 95 -4.74 12.78 -0.61
N VAL A 96 -5.76 13.18 -1.37
CA VAL A 96 -5.77 14.48 -2.07
C VAL A 96 -5.74 15.63 -1.07
N SER A 97 -6.54 15.57 0.00
CA SER A 97 -6.53 16.57 1.07
C SER A 97 -5.17 16.68 1.76
N ALA A 98 -4.51 15.53 2.02
CA ALA A 98 -3.14 15.52 2.56
C ALA A 98 -2.17 16.28 1.65
N GLY A 99 -2.20 15.99 0.35
CA GLY A 99 -1.37 16.68 -0.63
C GLY A 99 -1.67 18.19 -0.72
N LEU A 100 -2.95 18.58 -0.63
CA LEU A 100 -3.34 19.99 -0.63
C LEU A 100 -2.87 20.73 0.62
N VAL A 101 -3.01 20.11 1.79
CA VAL A 101 -2.49 20.69 3.06
C VAL A 101 -0.99 20.86 3.00
N GLN A 102 -0.27 19.86 2.48
CA GLN A 102 1.18 19.91 2.30
C GLN A 102 1.57 21.04 1.33
N LEU A 103 0.89 21.16 0.19
CA LEU A 103 1.15 22.22 -0.79
C LEU A 103 0.86 23.61 -0.21
N LEU A 104 -0.26 23.74 0.52
CA LEU A 104 -0.63 25.00 1.20
C LEU A 104 0.40 25.38 2.25
N SER A 105 0.84 24.44 3.08
CA SER A 105 1.91 24.65 4.08
C SER A 105 3.19 25.13 3.41
N THR A 106 3.60 24.50 2.31
CA THR A 106 4.77 24.94 1.53
C THR A 106 4.59 26.36 0.99
N ALA A 107 3.43 26.67 0.41
CA ALA A 107 3.14 27.98 -0.13
C ALA A 107 3.14 29.07 0.96
N LEU A 108 2.53 28.80 2.11
CA LEU A 108 2.52 29.73 3.25
C LEU A 108 3.94 29.95 3.80
N GLY A 109 4.75 28.90 3.91
CA GLY A 109 6.16 28.99 4.32
C GLY A 109 6.98 29.84 3.34
N LEU A 110 6.79 29.67 2.05
CA LEU A 110 7.47 30.48 1.02
C LEU A 110 7.01 31.95 1.05
N LEU A 111 5.71 32.18 1.25
CA LEU A 111 5.19 33.55 1.40
C LEU A 111 5.78 34.24 2.65
N ALA A 112 5.77 33.53 3.78
CA ALA A 112 6.34 34.02 5.04
C ALA A 112 7.83 34.33 4.87
N ALA A 113 8.62 33.45 4.25
CA ALA A 113 10.05 33.65 4.01
C ALA A 113 10.35 34.85 3.10
N ASN A 114 9.38 35.34 2.33
CA ASN A 114 9.52 36.54 1.49
C ASN A 114 9.10 37.86 2.18
N THR A 115 8.53 37.78 3.39
CA THR A 115 8.27 38.99 4.20
C THR A 115 9.55 39.51 4.85
N PRO A 116 9.66 40.82 5.20
CA PRO A 116 10.79 41.33 5.94
C PRO A 116 11.03 40.60 7.29
N GLU A 117 9.93 40.32 8.01
CA GLU A 117 9.96 39.65 9.29
C GLU A 117 10.42 38.16 9.14
N GLY A 118 9.91 37.47 8.11
CA GLY A 118 10.31 36.10 7.83
C GLY A 118 11.77 35.97 7.41
N ARG A 119 12.30 36.95 6.65
CA ARG A 119 13.72 37.00 6.31
C ARG A 119 14.60 37.26 7.57
N ALA A 120 14.19 38.21 8.43
CA ALA A 120 14.90 38.48 9.67
C ALA A 120 14.93 37.23 10.59
N LEU A 121 13.79 36.50 10.68
CA LEU A 121 13.71 35.24 11.44
C LEU A 121 14.63 34.17 10.87
N LEU A 122 14.64 34.03 9.53
CA LEU A 122 15.49 33.07 8.83
C LEU A 122 16.99 33.39 9.07
N GLU A 123 17.39 34.67 8.94
CA GLU A 123 18.74 35.11 9.22
C GLU A 123 19.12 34.85 10.68
N GLN A 124 18.25 35.18 11.63
CA GLN A 124 18.46 34.88 13.03
C GLN A 124 18.66 33.37 13.27
N THR A 125 17.77 32.52 12.72
CA THR A 125 17.89 31.07 12.86
C THR A 125 19.21 30.54 12.31
N MET A 126 19.68 31.10 11.19
CA MET A 126 20.97 30.72 10.61
C MET A 126 22.14 31.15 11.49
N ARG A 127 22.12 32.38 12.05
CA ARG A 127 23.13 32.84 12.99
C ARG A 127 23.20 31.99 14.26
N ASP A 128 22.02 31.64 14.80
CA ASP A 128 21.92 30.77 15.97
C ASP A 128 22.49 29.39 15.69
N ALA A 129 22.21 28.81 14.51
CA ALA A 129 22.74 27.51 14.09
C ALA A 129 24.29 27.56 13.93
N VAL A 130 24.84 28.63 13.33
CA VAL A 130 26.28 28.84 13.20
C VAL A 130 26.92 29.03 14.56
N GLY A 131 26.27 29.79 15.45
CA GLY A 131 26.75 30.03 16.82
C GLY A 131 26.81 28.74 17.64
N GLN A 132 25.83 27.85 17.49
CA GLN A 132 25.83 26.55 18.16
C GLN A 132 26.90 25.58 17.62
N ALA A 133 27.40 25.79 16.41
CA ALA A 133 28.46 24.96 15.84
C ALA A 133 29.84 25.21 16.50
N GLY A 134 29.99 26.27 17.30
CA GLY A 134 31.20 26.54 18.05
C GLY A 134 32.44 26.85 17.19
N LEU A 135 32.22 27.36 15.98
CA LEU A 135 33.29 27.62 15.01
C LEU A 135 34.07 28.89 15.37
N PRO A 136 35.37 28.99 14.99
CA PRO A 136 36.12 30.24 15.04
C PRO A 136 35.40 31.36 14.29
N ALA A 137 35.48 32.62 14.74
CA ALA A 137 34.72 33.76 14.21
C ALA A 137 34.86 33.96 12.69
N GLU A 138 36.04 33.71 12.15
CA GLU A 138 36.31 33.81 10.71
C GLU A 138 35.56 32.76 9.92
N GLN A 139 35.60 31.50 10.36
CA GLN A 139 34.84 30.40 9.71
C GLN A 139 33.33 30.54 9.90
N ALA A 140 32.90 31.09 11.06
CA ALA A 140 31.47 31.35 11.31
C ALA A 140 30.92 32.39 10.32
N SER A 141 31.68 33.49 10.05
CA SER A 141 31.27 34.52 9.10
C SER A 141 31.24 34.02 7.65
N GLU A 142 32.18 33.18 7.24
CA GLU A 142 32.18 32.55 5.92
C GLU A 142 30.98 31.58 5.74
N MET A 143 30.69 30.78 6.76
CA MET A 143 29.55 29.87 6.76
C MET A 143 28.23 30.63 6.72
N GLU A 144 28.05 31.68 7.50
CA GLU A 144 26.86 32.56 7.47
C GLU A 144 26.67 33.15 6.07
N ALA A 145 27.71 33.70 5.44
CA ALA A 145 27.66 34.25 4.10
C ALA A 145 27.25 33.18 3.04
N MET A 146 27.82 31.99 3.16
CA MET A 146 27.48 30.85 2.28
C MET A 146 26.02 30.41 2.45
N MET A 147 25.53 30.28 3.69
CA MET A 147 24.16 29.90 3.99
C MET A 147 23.15 30.95 3.47
N LEU A 148 23.41 32.24 3.70
CA LEU A 148 22.59 33.33 3.21
C LEU A 148 22.55 33.36 1.68
N GLY A 149 23.69 33.13 1.03
CA GLY A 149 23.79 33.03 -0.43
C GLY A 149 22.99 31.82 -1.01
N ALA A 150 22.82 30.75 -0.24
CA ALA A 150 22.07 29.57 -0.66
C ALA A 150 20.55 29.71 -0.50
N VAL A 151 20.05 30.68 0.28
CA VAL A 151 18.61 30.86 0.57
C VAL A 151 17.73 30.84 -0.68
N PRO A 152 18.01 31.58 -1.78
CA PRO A 152 17.16 31.56 -2.96
C PRO A 152 17.08 30.17 -3.60
N ALA A 153 18.19 29.44 -3.62
CA ALA A 153 18.23 28.08 -4.16
C ALA A 153 17.41 27.10 -3.29
N VAL A 154 17.50 27.21 -1.98
CA VAL A 154 16.74 26.42 -1.01
C VAL A 154 15.24 26.69 -1.18
N LEU A 155 14.81 27.94 -1.23
CA LEU A 155 13.40 28.33 -1.43
C LEU A 155 12.87 27.79 -2.76
N THR A 156 13.63 27.94 -3.84
CA THR A 156 13.25 27.41 -5.16
C THR A 156 13.11 25.87 -5.13
N THR A 157 14.10 25.20 -4.55
CA THR A 157 14.07 23.73 -4.43
C THR A 157 12.88 23.26 -3.58
N THR A 158 12.58 23.94 -2.47
CA THR A 158 11.41 23.66 -1.63
C THR A 158 10.12 23.84 -2.40
N ALA A 159 9.98 24.88 -3.21
CA ALA A 159 8.81 25.10 -4.07
C ALA A 159 8.62 23.96 -5.07
N VAL A 160 9.69 23.60 -5.77
CA VAL A 160 9.67 22.50 -6.76
C VAL A 160 9.31 21.17 -6.09
N LEU A 161 9.95 20.83 -4.97
CA LEU A 161 9.66 19.61 -4.23
C LEU A 161 8.24 19.59 -3.66
N GLY A 162 7.71 20.75 -3.23
CA GLY A 162 6.33 20.90 -2.79
C GLY A 162 5.33 20.54 -3.88
N VAL A 163 5.54 21.06 -5.09
CA VAL A 163 4.70 20.76 -6.27
C VAL A 163 4.83 19.29 -6.67
N LEU A 164 6.05 18.77 -6.75
CA LEU A 164 6.29 17.36 -7.09
C LEU A 164 5.67 16.42 -6.06
N GLY A 165 5.77 16.76 -4.77
CA GLY A 165 5.11 16.02 -3.70
C GLY A 165 3.60 15.97 -3.88
N PHE A 166 2.96 17.11 -4.15
CA PHE A 166 1.53 17.17 -4.44
C PHE A 166 1.13 16.31 -5.65
N LEU A 167 1.89 16.40 -6.74
CA LEU A 167 1.64 15.59 -7.93
C LEU A 167 1.77 14.08 -7.64
N LEU A 168 2.71 13.70 -6.78
CA LEU A 168 2.88 12.32 -6.33
C LEU A 168 1.66 11.85 -5.50
N TYR A 169 1.16 12.67 -4.56
CA TYR A 169 -0.08 12.39 -3.83
C TYR A 169 -1.26 12.19 -4.77
N LEU A 170 -1.42 13.09 -5.75
CA LEU A 170 -2.48 13.01 -6.74
C LEU A 170 -2.37 11.74 -7.59
N LEU A 171 -1.16 11.40 -8.04
CA LEU A 171 -0.90 10.17 -8.81
C LEU A 171 -1.28 8.92 -8.02
N ILE A 172 -0.87 8.84 -6.75
CA ILE A 172 -1.18 7.71 -5.86
C ILE A 172 -2.69 7.63 -5.65
N ALA A 173 -3.37 8.75 -5.35
CA ALA A 173 -4.81 8.80 -5.14
C ALA A 173 -5.58 8.31 -6.38
N VAL A 174 -5.24 8.78 -7.57
CA VAL A 174 -5.86 8.37 -8.84
C VAL A 174 -5.60 6.88 -9.12
N LYS A 175 -4.40 6.38 -8.90
CA LYS A 175 -4.05 4.97 -9.10
C LYS A 175 -4.77 4.05 -8.10
N ILE A 176 -4.92 4.45 -6.83
CA ILE A 176 -5.71 3.73 -5.82
C ILE A 176 -7.17 3.71 -6.25
N ARG A 177 -7.73 4.85 -6.69
CA ARG A 177 -9.09 4.94 -7.23
C ARG A 177 -9.31 4.02 -8.43
N GLY A 178 -8.28 3.81 -9.26
CA GLY A 178 -8.26 2.86 -10.37
C GLY A 178 -8.08 1.39 -9.96
N GLY A 179 -7.96 1.07 -8.66
CA GLY A 179 -7.80 -0.30 -8.16
C GLY A 179 -6.39 -0.87 -8.36
N SER A 180 -5.34 -0.04 -8.31
CA SER A 180 -3.94 -0.48 -8.42
C SER A 180 -3.39 -0.95 -7.07
N ARG A 181 -3.01 -2.24 -6.99
CA ARG A 181 -2.33 -2.78 -5.80
C ARG A 181 -0.94 -2.17 -5.59
N ALA A 182 -0.19 -1.95 -6.69
CA ALA A 182 1.12 -1.35 -6.62
C ALA A 182 1.08 0.07 -6.02
N ALA A 183 0.08 0.90 -6.40
CA ALA A 183 -0.08 2.23 -5.82
C ALA A 183 -0.36 2.19 -4.31
N ARG A 184 -1.10 1.18 -3.83
CA ARG A 184 -1.33 0.97 -2.39
C ARG A 184 -0.03 0.65 -1.66
N THR A 185 0.81 -0.24 -2.20
CA THR A 185 2.11 -0.58 -1.61
C THR A 185 3.04 0.62 -1.58
N VAL A 186 3.17 1.35 -2.70
CA VAL A 186 3.98 2.58 -2.77
C VAL A 186 3.47 3.63 -1.79
N GLY A 187 2.15 3.84 -1.72
CA GLY A 187 1.54 4.77 -0.76
C GLY A 187 1.82 4.38 0.69
N THR A 188 1.83 3.08 1.02
CA THR A 188 2.19 2.59 2.37
C THR A 188 3.64 2.89 2.70
N VAL A 189 4.58 2.63 1.79
CA VAL A 189 6.00 2.93 2.00
C VAL A 189 6.21 4.42 2.25
N LEU A 190 5.57 5.27 1.45
CA LEU A 190 5.67 6.73 1.62
C LEU A 190 5.01 7.19 2.92
N ALA A 191 3.87 6.61 3.32
CA ALA A 191 3.22 6.93 4.59
C ALA A 191 4.12 6.56 5.79
N VAL A 192 4.76 5.39 5.77
CA VAL A 192 5.72 4.99 6.81
C VAL A 192 6.91 5.96 6.85
N LEU A 193 7.48 6.30 5.70
CA LEU A 193 8.59 7.26 5.61
C LEU A 193 8.18 8.63 6.16
N SER A 194 6.97 9.12 5.82
CA SER A 194 6.45 10.39 6.33
C SER A 194 6.28 10.38 7.85
N VAL A 195 5.79 9.27 8.42
CA VAL A 195 5.69 9.12 9.88
C VAL A 195 7.07 9.12 10.54
N LEU A 196 8.05 8.45 9.96
CA LEU A 196 9.43 8.46 10.49
C LEU A 196 10.03 9.86 10.44
N MET A 197 9.82 10.62 9.36
CA MET A 197 10.26 12.01 9.25
C MET A 197 9.56 12.89 10.28
N LEU A 198 8.25 12.74 10.48
CA LEU A 198 7.51 13.46 11.52
C LEU A 198 8.08 13.20 12.92
N LEU A 199 8.39 11.93 13.23
CA LEU A 199 8.98 11.56 14.52
C LEU A 199 10.40 12.15 14.69
N ALA A 200 11.19 12.16 13.62
CA ALA A 200 12.51 12.79 13.64
C ALA A 200 12.41 14.31 13.88
N ASN A 201 11.49 15.00 13.17
CA ASN A 201 11.24 16.42 13.37
C ASN A 201 10.75 16.73 14.78
N LEU A 202 9.88 15.90 15.34
CA LEU A 202 9.40 16.01 16.71
C LEU A 202 10.56 15.86 17.72
N ALA A 203 11.45 14.90 17.51
CA ALA A 203 12.62 14.68 18.37
C ALA A 203 13.60 15.85 18.33
N MET A 204 13.69 16.56 17.20
CA MET A 204 14.51 17.77 17.04
C MET A 204 13.80 19.07 17.47
N GLY A 205 12.57 19.00 17.97
CA GLY A 205 11.78 20.18 18.33
C GLY A 205 11.28 21.01 17.15
N ALA A 206 11.46 20.54 15.91
CA ALA A 206 11.06 21.21 14.66
C ALA A 206 9.64 20.79 14.21
N PHE A 207 8.70 20.74 15.14
CA PHE A 207 7.35 20.25 14.91
C PHE A 207 6.40 21.34 14.39
N SER A 208 5.59 21.00 13.38
CA SER A 208 4.51 21.82 12.85
C SER A 208 3.16 21.11 12.90
N VAL A 209 2.10 21.85 13.33
CA VAL A 209 0.72 21.33 13.31
C VAL A 209 0.28 20.95 11.91
N PHE A 210 0.69 21.68 10.88
CA PHE A 210 0.43 21.35 9.48
C PHE A 210 1.06 20.02 9.08
N GLU A 211 2.26 19.71 9.58
CA GLU A 211 2.95 18.44 9.34
C GLU A 211 2.15 17.27 9.92
N LEU A 212 1.69 17.37 11.16
CA LEU A 212 0.82 16.37 11.77
C LEU A 212 -0.46 16.16 10.97
N LEU A 213 -1.06 17.24 10.49
CA LEU A 213 -2.33 17.19 9.76
C LEU A 213 -2.17 16.45 8.42
N TRP A 214 -1.19 16.83 7.57
CA TRP A 214 -1.05 16.17 6.27
C TRP A 214 -0.51 14.75 6.37
N VAL A 215 0.36 14.43 7.33
CA VAL A 215 0.80 13.05 7.59
C VAL A 215 -0.38 12.22 8.10
N GLY A 216 -1.16 12.73 9.05
CA GLY A 216 -2.34 12.06 9.59
C GLY A 216 -3.40 11.76 8.52
N LEU A 217 -3.71 12.73 7.66
CA LEU A 217 -4.63 12.54 6.54
C LEU A 217 -4.11 11.50 5.54
N GLY A 218 -2.81 11.54 5.21
CA GLY A 218 -2.16 10.58 4.31
C GLY A 218 -2.25 9.16 4.85
N VAL A 219 -1.90 8.95 6.12
CA VAL A 219 -1.99 7.65 6.81
C VAL A 219 -3.44 7.17 6.85
N ALA A 220 -4.39 8.02 7.24
CA ALA A 220 -5.81 7.67 7.27
C ALA A 220 -6.31 7.25 5.88
N GLY A 221 -5.89 7.93 4.82
CA GLY A 221 -6.20 7.58 3.43
C GLY A 221 -5.68 6.20 3.05
N ILE A 222 -4.45 5.87 3.43
CA ILE A 222 -3.86 4.53 3.20
C ILE A 222 -4.63 3.47 4.00
N VAL A 223 -4.93 3.71 5.28
CA VAL A 223 -5.73 2.78 6.11
C VAL A 223 -7.09 2.48 5.45
N MET A 224 -7.78 3.50 4.94
CA MET A 224 -9.05 3.30 4.21
C MET A 224 -8.88 2.46 2.95
N ALA A 225 -7.74 2.55 2.26
CA ALA A 225 -7.44 1.71 1.10
C ALA A 225 -7.19 0.23 1.45
N TYR A 226 -6.97 -0.10 2.73
CA TYR A 226 -6.78 -1.48 3.23
C TYR A 226 -8.06 -2.14 3.75
N ARG A 227 -9.20 -1.45 3.77
CA ARG A 227 -10.47 -2.04 4.18
C ARG A 227 -10.85 -3.22 3.27
N LYS A 228 -11.64 -4.14 3.81
CA LYS A 228 -12.04 -5.38 3.12
C LYS A 228 -12.70 -5.10 1.78
N ASP A 229 -13.67 -4.18 1.76
CA ASP A 229 -14.39 -3.75 0.55
C ASP A 229 -13.47 -3.15 -0.53
N ALA A 230 -12.47 -2.35 -0.14
CA ALA A 230 -11.46 -1.83 -1.05
C ALA A 230 -10.56 -2.94 -1.62
N THR A 231 -10.20 -3.91 -0.78
CA THR A 231 -9.35 -5.05 -1.19
C THR A 231 -10.08 -5.95 -2.18
N GLU A 232 -11.35 -6.23 -1.95
CA GLU A 232 -12.20 -7.02 -2.86
C GLU A 232 -12.36 -6.31 -4.22
N PHE A 233 -12.65 -5.01 -4.21
CA PHE A 233 -12.72 -4.23 -5.45
C PHE A 233 -11.42 -4.28 -6.26
N MET A 234 -10.27 -4.13 -5.60
CA MET A 234 -8.96 -4.21 -6.27
C MET A 234 -8.69 -5.62 -6.82
N ARG A 235 -9.20 -6.67 -6.15
CA ARG A 235 -9.11 -8.05 -6.61
C ARG A 235 -9.95 -8.24 -7.89
N LEU A 236 -11.21 -7.80 -7.89
CA LEU A 236 -12.09 -7.87 -9.06
C LEU A 236 -11.50 -7.12 -10.25
N LYS A 237 -11.01 -5.91 -10.04
CA LYS A 237 -10.32 -5.11 -11.08
C LYS A 237 -9.06 -5.78 -11.64
N ALA A 238 -8.34 -6.54 -10.83
CA ALA A 238 -7.18 -7.30 -11.29
C ALA A 238 -7.62 -8.46 -12.22
N TRP A 239 -8.70 -9.16 -11.89
CA TRP A 239 -9.28 -10.21 -12.73
C TRP A 239 -9.79 -9.66 -14.07
N GLU A 240 -10.53 -8.54 -14.09
CA GLU A 240 -10.96 -7.89 -15.33
C GLU A 240 -9.79 -7.56 -16.27
N ARG A 241 -8.65 -7.12 -15.71
CA ARG A 241 -7.46 -6.81 -16.52
C ARG A 241 -6.77 -8.06 -17.06
N ALA A 242 -6.77 -9.15 -16.30
CA ALA A 242 -6.19 -10.42 -16.74
C ALA A 242 -7.00 -11.06 -17.86
N GLY A 243 -8.34 -10.97 -17.81
CA GLY A 243 -9.22 -11.51 -18.85
C GLY A 243 -9.26 -10.72 -20.16
N ARG A 244 -8.65 -9.51 -20.21
CA ARG A 244 -8.57 -8.67 -21.42
C ARG A 244 -7.27 -8.84 -22.21
N ARG A 245 -6.35 -9.67 -21.73
CA ARG A 245 -5.08 -9.98 -22.40
C ARG A 245 -5.18 -11.31 -23.10
#